data_4daede5e32c8d60c138840ee72e4a0b6
#
_entry.id   4daede5e32c8d60c138840ee72e4a0b6
#
_cell.length_a   1.000
_cell.length_b   1.000
_cell.length_c   1.000
_cell.angle_alpha   90.00
_cell.angle_beta   90.00
_cell.angle_gamma   90.00
#
_symmetry.space_group_name_H-M   'P 1'
#
loop_
_entity.id
_entity.type
_entity.pdbx_description
1 polymer ?
#
loop_
_entity_poly.entity_id
_entity_poly.type
_entity_poly.pdbx_seq_one_letter_code
_entity_poly.pdbx_strand_id
1 'polypeptide(L)'
;MLLSMADPGALLSEWLGAELDRQPTLASELGLEGYDDRLGDFGAARWTGQAHRDQQWTGRISQLSLPDLPLDDQVDLTLILAEMAGRSIMDDWALWRRDPAVYLNPCLDGIFGLWLHRLRPEAALAAASVARLHHIPEVLSAARANLDADLVSPMLVQRAVDAARGGARYFSELLPAEVADQPWRGLLASAAETAATELEDFSVFLEGLERRGRGEWAIGEARYTALLREKELIGVDAAGLHALGQAAYDELAGQMDELAVRIDPDADGWKDVMADIATDYPSSPDAMRSAYEAACLEARDFLIQHRLVTLPPGEECLVEASPVFERPVLAVASYVAPPAFSTSATGHFFVPYPPDGETPRAIAERLADNGHHMIPTVAVHEAYPGHHWHMTTANATTRSVRKVLTTSFFLEGWALYAEAMMNEQGFFTDPRDVLCHLSARLFRAARIVVDTALHCGAMTVDEAVAFLVDKVLMTEAVARSEVTRYCGWPTQASSYLVGALEIQALRDRWLTEQRGDLRSFHDAVAANPGLPTALVTKLLFT
;
A
#
# COMPACT_ATOMS: atom_id res chain seq x y z
N MET A 1 -17.90 -45.25 -11.00
CA MET A 1 -18.43 -43.91 -11.24
C MET A 1 -17.26 -42.96 -10.93
N LEU A 2 -16.52 -42.59 -11.96
CA LEU A 2 -15.41 -41.62 -11.82
C LEU A 2 -16.03 -40.29 -11.39
N LEU A 3 -15.81 -39.87 -10.17
CA LEU A 3 -16.05 -38.51 -9.74
C LEU A 3 -15.23 -37.64 -10.71
N SER A 4 -15.90 -36.79 -11.49
CA SER A 4 -15.25 -35.78 -12.30
C SER A 4 -14.35 -35.00 -11.36
N MET A 5 -13.02 -35.15 -11.49
CA MET A 5 -12.07 -34.29 -10.78
C MET A 5 -12.43 -32.87 -11.14
N ALA A 6 -12.68 -32.05 -10.15
CA ALA A 6 -12.98 -30.63 -10.38
C ALA A 6 -11.83 -30.03 -11.19
N ASP A 7 -12.14 -29.37 -12.29
CA ASP A 7 -11.15 -28.67 -13.11
C ASP A 7 -10.59 -27.48 -12.32
N PRO A 8 -9.29 -27.46 -11.98
CA PRO A 8 -8.69 -26.37 -11.21
C PRO A 8 -8.88 -25.00 -11.87
N GLY A 9 -8.79 -24.94 -13.22
CA GLY A 9 -8.98 -23.70 -13.96
C GLY A 9 -10.40 -23.15 -13.86
N ALA A 10 -11.39 -24.02 -13.92
CA ALA A 10 -12.79 -23.64 -13.70
C ALA A 10 -13.02 -23.16 -12.27
N LEU A 11 -12.43 -23.82 -11.26
CA LEU A 11 -12.55 -23.42 -9.85
C LEU A 11 -11.92 -22.04 -9.61
N LEU A 12 -10.71 -21.80 -10.15
CA LEU A 12 -10.02 -20.51 -10.05
C LEU A 12 -10.84 -19.38 -10.69
N SER A 13 -11.42 -19.61 -11.87
CA SER A 13 -12.24 -18.62 -12.57
C SER A 13 -13.54 -18.32 -11.82
N GLU A 14 -14.19 -19.33 -11.27
CA GLU A 14 -15.42 -19.18 -10.50
C GLU A 14 -15.17 -18.43 -9.18
N TRP A 15 -14.10 -18.77 -8.46
CA TRP A 15 -13.72 -18.05 -7.25
C TRP A 15 -13.41 -16.58 -7.53
N LEU A 16 -12.62 -16.33 -8.59
CA LEU A 16 -12.24 -14.97 -8.98
C LEU A 16 -13.47 -14.12 -9.34
N GLY A 17 -14.41 -14.66 -10.11
CA GLY A 17 -15.65 -13.96 -10.43
C GLY A 17 -16.44 -13.59 -9.19
N ALA A 18 -16.58 -14.52 -8.23
CA ALA A 18 -17.27 -14.27 -6.97
C ALA A 18 -16.53 -13.20 -6.11
N GLU A 19 -15.20 -13.18 -6.13
CA GLU A 19 -14.39 -12.20 -5.41
C GLU A 19 -14.54 -10.80 -6.00
N LEU A 20 -14.48 -10.66 -7.32
CA LEU A 20 -14.66 -9.39 -8.03
C LEU A 20 -16.06 -8.83 -7.85
N ASP A 21 -17.11 -9.69 -7.89
CA ASP A 21 -18.49 -9.28 -7.58
C ASP A 21 -18.66 -8.80 -6.13
N ARG A 22 -17.87 -9.36 -5.22
CA ARG A 22 -17.85 -8.96 -3.82
C ARG A 22 -17.17 -7.60 -3.61
N GLN A 23 -16.17 -7.28 -4.44
CA GLN A 23 -15.34 -6.06 -4.37
C GLN A 23 -15.42 -5.28 -5.69
N PRO A 24 -16.57 -4.72 -6.06
CA PRO A 24 -16.73 -4.08 -7.36
C PRO A 24 -15.87 -2.82 -7.52
N THR A 25 -15.53 -2.10 -6.44
CA THR A 25 -14.61 -0.95 -6.48
C THR A 25 -13.21 -1.40 -6.87
N LEU A 26 -12.70 -2.49 -6.29
CA LEU A 26 -11.41 -3.09 -6.67
C LEU A 26 -11.44 -3.58 -8.13
N ALA A 27 -12.52 -4.25 -8.55
CA ALA A 27 -12.65 -4.71 -9.94
C ALA A 27 -12.59 -3.55 -10.95
N SER A 28 -13.24 -2.43 -10.62
CA SER A 28 -13.21 -1.20 -11.41
C SER A 28 -11.81 -0.56 -11.44
N GLU A 29 -11.14 -0.48 -10.30
CA GLU A 29 -9.78 0.05 -10.15
C GLU A 29 -8.77 -0.78 -10.98
N LEU A 30 -8.92 -2.09 -10.97
CA LEU A 30 -8.13 -2.99 -11.80
C LEU A 30 -8.45 -2.92 -13.30
N GLY A 31 -9.42 -2.11 -13.73
CA GLY A 31 -9.75 -1.81 -15.12
C GLY A 31 -10.82 -2.73 -15.75
N LEU A 32 -11.48 -3.58 -14.96
CA LEU A 32 -12.55 -4.45 -15.46
C LEU A 32 -13.82 -3.66 -15.77
N GLU A 33 -14.45 -3.97 -16.90
CA GLU A 33 -15.71 -3.35 -17.31
C GLU A 33 -16.91 -3.94 -16.54
N GLY A 34 -17.97 -3.14 -16.36
CA GLY A 34 -19.22 -3.56 -15.73
C GLY A 34 -19.26 -3.50 -14.22
N TYR A 35 -18.24 -2.88 -13.60
CA TYR A 35 -18.14 -2.67 -12.14
C TYR A 35 -18.13 -1.19 -11.73
N ASP A 36 -18.02 -0.27 -12.69
CA ASP A 36 -17.74 1.13 -12.42
C ASP A 36 -18.88 1.86 -11.66
N ASP A 37 -20.12 1.36 -11.75
CA ASP A 37 -21.33 1.94 -11.15
C ASP A 37 -21.70 1.35 -9.78
N ARG A 38 -20.88 0.45 -9.21
CA ARG A 38 -21.20 -0.31 -7.98
C ARG A 38 -20.22 -0.02 -6.86
N LEU A 39 -20.73 0.08 -5.59
CA LEU A 39 -19.91 0.12 -4.37
C LEU A 39 -19.85 -1.23 -3.63
N GLY A 40 -20.84 -2.09 -3.82
CA GLY A 40 -20.96 -3.36 -3.10
C GLY A 40 -21.96 -3.31 -1.93
N ASP A 41 -22.15 -4.45 -1.26
CA ASP A 41 -23.02 -4.60 -0.09
C ASP A 41 -22.20 -4.55 1.20
N PHE A 42 -22.65 -3.81 2.21
CA PHE A 42 -22.01 -3.65 3.51
C PHE A 42 -22.94 -4.03 4.69
N GLY A 43 -24.09 -4.65 4.42
CA GLY A 43 -25.02 -5.16 5.42
C GLY A 43 -24.41 -6.28 6.27
N ALA A 44 -24.91 -6.46 7.51
CA ALA A 44 -24.41 -7.49 8.43
C ALA A 44 -24.49 -8.91 7.84
N ALA A 45 -25.52 -9.20 7.03
CA ALA A 45 -25.68 -10.51 6.37
C ALA A 45 -24.55 -10.83 5.37
N ARG A 46 -23.96 -9.81 4.75
CA ARG A 46 -22.80 -9.99 3.87
C ARG A 46 -21.61 -10.56 4.63
N TRP A 47 -21.29 -10.01 5.81
CA TRP A 47 -20.13 -10.43 6.61
C TRP A 47 -20.29 -11.85 7.12
N THR A 48 -21.42 -12.18 7.75
CA THR A 48 -21.72 -13.55 8.22
C THR A 48 -21.81 -14.55 7.05
N GLY A 49 -22.40 -14.14 5.92
CA GLY A 49 -22.47 -14.95 4.71
C GLY A 49 -21.10 -15.18 4.05
N GLN A 50 -20.16 -14.24 4.21
CA GLN A 50 -18.80 -14.37 3.65
C GLN A 50 -18.02 -15.50 4.32
N ALA A 51 -18.00 -15.55 5.64
CA ALA A 51 -17.33 -16.64 6.37
C ALA A 51 -17.83 -18.03 5.92
N HIS A 52 -19.15 -18.17 5.70
CA HIS A 52 -19.72 -19.42 5.20
C HIS A 52 -19.27 -19.74 3.75
N ARG A 53 -19.24 -18.75 2.87
CA ARG A 53 -18.74 -18.91 1.48
C ARG A 53 -17.26 -19.31 1.49
N ASP A 54 -16.43 -18.69 2.30
CA ASP A 54 -15.00 -19.00 2.39
C ASP A 54 -14.78 -20.45 2.90
N GLN A 55 -15.59 -20.91 3.85
CA GLN A 55 -15.57 -22.31 4.27
C GLN A 55 -15.96 -23.28 3.14
N GLN A 56 -16.96 -22.93 2.33
CA GLN A 56 -17.34 -23.74 1.17
C GLN A 56 -16.21 -23.80 0.13
N TRP A 57 -15.55 -22.68 -0.17
CA TRP A 57 -14.40 -22.63 -1.08
C TRP A 57 -13.24 -23.46 -0.56
N THR A 58 -12.88 -23.29 0.71
CA THR A 58 -11.84 -24.10 1.36
C THR A 58 -12.16 -25.58 1.26
N GLY A 59 -13.42 -25.96 1.50
CA GLY A 59 -13.88 -27.35 1.36
C GLY A 59 -13.76 -27.87 -0.08
N ARG A 60 -14.05 -27.07 -1.09
CA ARG A 60 -13.89 -27.45 -2.50
C ARG A 60 -12.43 -27.61 -2.89
N ILE A 61 -11.56 -26.68 -2.47
CA ILE A 61 -10.11 -26.72 -2.74
C ILE A 61 -9.47 -27.92 -2.04
N SER A 62 -9.87 -28.24 -0.81
CA SER A 62 -9.33 -29.39 -0.04
C SER A 62 -9.65 -30.76 -0.63
N GLN A 63 -10.63 -30.85 -1.55
CA GLN A 63 -10.92 -32.07 -2.30
C GLN A 63 -9.93 -32.32 -3.46
N LEU A 64 -9.11 -31.33 -3.81
CA LEU A 64 -8.08 -31.47 -4.84
C LEU A 64 -6.79 -32.01 -4.19
N SER A 65 -6.11 -32.90 -4.90
CA SER A 65 -4.75 -33.30 -4.53
C SER A 65 -3.79 -32.23 -5.05
N LEU A 66 -3.53 -31.18 -4.26
CA LEU A 66 -2.69 -30.05 -4.69
C LEU A 66 -1.32 -30.50 -5.27
N PRO A 67 -0.61 -31.49 -4.67
CA PRO A 67 0.69 -31.93 -5.21
C PRO A 67 0.63 -32.51 -6.62
N ASP A 68 -0.54 -32.98 -7.06
CA ASP A 68 -0.73 -33.60 -8.38
C ASP A 68 -1.08 -32.58 -9.48
N LEU A 69 -1.31 -31.29 -9.10
CA LEU A 69 -1.66 -30.24 -10.04
C LEU A 69 -0.42 -29.60 -10.67
N PRO A 70 -0.57 -28.90 -11.81
CA PRO A 70 0.48 -28.02 -12.33
C PRO A 70 0.93 -27.00 -11.26
N LEU A 71 2.22 -26.67 -11.24
CA LEU A 71 2.82 -25.82 -10.23
C LEU A 71 2.12 -24.46 -10.09
N ASP A 72 1.76 -23.84 -11.19
CA ASP A 72 1.03 -22.57 -11.19
C ASP A 72 -0.33 -22.67 -10.50
N ASP A 73 -1.08 -23.76 -10.73
CA ASP A 73 -2.38 -23.98 -10.10
C ASP A 73 -2.23 -24.26 -8.61
N GLN A 74 -1.17 -24.99 -8.20
CA GLN A 74 -0.84 -25.16 -6.77
C GLN A 74 -0.61 -23.81 -6.10
N VAL A 75 0.14 -22.92 -6.74
CA VAL A 75 0.47 -21.58 -6.22
C VAL A 75 -0.80 -20.74 -6.11
N ASP A 76 -1.61 -20.66 -7.16
CA ASP A 76 -2.82 -19.84 -7.19
C ASP A 76 -3.86 -20.31 -6.15
N LEU A 77 -4.05 -21.62 -6.00
CA LEU A 77 -4.95 -22.18 -4.99
C LEU A 77 -4.42 -21.95 -3.57
N THR A 78 -3.11 -22.02 -3.36
CA THR A 78 -2.49 -21.71 -2.06
C THR A 78 -2.66 -20.23 -1.73
N LEU A 79 -2.51 -19.34 -2.71
CA LEU A 79 -2.73 -17.90 -2.55
C LEU A 79 -4.17 -17.59 -2.13
N ILE A 80 -5.16 -18.24 -2.76
CA ILE A 80 -6.57 -18.11 -2.39
C ILE A 80 -6.82 -18.59 -0.95
N LEU A 81 -6.22 -19.73 -0.57
CA LEU A 81 -6.36 -20.25 0.79
C LEU A 81 -5.75 -19.30 1.83
N ALA A 82 -4.59 -18.71 1.53
CA ALA A 82 -3.93 -17.74 2.40
C ALA A 82 -4.78 -16.46 2.57
N GLU A 83 -5.36 -15.95 1.48
CA GLU A 83 -6.27 -14.80 1.56
C GLU A 83 -7.51 -15.09 2.41
N MET A 84 -8.14 -16.26 2.22
CA MET A 84 -9.30 -16.65 3.03
C MET A 84 -8.94 -16.87 4.49
N ALA A 85 -7.74 -17.38 4.80
CA ALA A 85 -7.25 -17.51 6.18
C ALA A 85 -7.07 -16.14 6.85
N GLY A 86 -6.42 -15.19 6.16
CA GLY A 86 -6.30 -13.81 6.65
C GLY A 86 -7.65 -13.16 6.91
N ARG A 87 -8.60 -13.35 6.01
CA ARG A 87 -9.98 -12.86 6.16
C ARG A 87 -10.67 -13.46 7.36
N SER A 88 -10.54 -14.78 7.58
CA SER A 88 -11.10 -15.46 8.74
C SER A 88 -10.56 -14.92 10.06
N ILE A 89 -9.24 -14.62 10.13
CA ILE A 89 -8.61 -14.03 11.32
C ILE A 89 -9.21 -12.65 11.62
N MET A 90 -9.43 -11.83 10.60
CA MET A 90 -9.99 -10.48 10.77
C MET A 90 -11.51 -10.50 11.01
N ASP A 91 -12.22 -11.50 10.51
CA ASP A 91 -13.65 -11.74 10.82
C ASP A 91 -13.83 -12.18 12.28
N ASP A 92 -12.96 -13.05 12.81
CA ASP A 92 -12.94 -13.42 14.24
C ASP A 92 -12.61 -12.22 15.14
N TRP A 93 -11.83 -11.26 14.66
CA TRP A 93 -11.60 -9.98 15.31
C TRP A 93 -12.80 -9.04 15.18
N ALA A 94 -13.79 -9.38 14.34
CA ALA A 94 -14.94 -8.56 14.00
C ALA A 94 -14.57 -7.16 13.49
N LEU A 95 -13.58 -7.06 12.58
CA LEU A 95 -13.07 -5.79 12.04
C LEU A 95 -14.18 -4.90 11.52
N TRP A 96 -15.17 -5.45 10.81
CA TRP A 96 -16.33 -4.73 10.27
C TRP A 96 -17.23 -4.07 11.33
N ARG A 97 -17.08 -4.44 12.63
CA ARG A 97 -17.78 -3.83 13.76
C ARG A 97 -16.89 -2.86 14.54
N ARG A 98 -15.59 -2.82 14.22
CA ARG A 98 -14.58 -2.07 14.97
C ARG A 98 -14.03 -0.87 14.22
N ASP A 99 -13.90 -0.97 12.91
CA ASP A 99 -13.22 0.04 12.09
C ASP A 99 -14.19 0.69 11.09
N PRO A 100 -14.52 1.99 11.26
CA PRO A 100 -15.34 2.72 10.29
C PRO A 100 -14.69 2.81 8.89
N ALA A 101 -13.37 2.69 8.77
CA ALA A 101 -12.66 2.75 7.49
C ALA A 101 -13.12 1.64 6.51
N VAL A 102 -13.59 0.51 7.03
CA VAL A 102 -14.19 -0.58 6.23
C VAL A 102 -15.33 -0.09 5.33
N TYR A 103 -16.05 0.94 5.75
CA TYR A 103 -17.18 1.53 5.05
C TYR A 103 -16.80 2.80 4.29
N LEU A 104 -15.92 3.63 4.86
CA LEU A 104 -15.53 4.91 4.28
C LEU A 104 -14.62 4.74 3.06
N ASN A 105 -13.59 3.87 3.16
CA ASN A 105 -12.63 3.72 2.08
C ASN A 105 -13.29 3.36 0.74
N PRO A 106 -14.20 2.36 0.64
CA PRO A 106 -14.88 2.07 -0.63
C PRO A 106 -15.71 3.23 -1.17
N CYS A 107 -16.26 4.09 -0.29
CA CYS A 107 -17.01 5.27 -0.70
C CYS A 107 -16.09 6.34 -1.30
N LEU A 108 -14.92 6.57 -0.70
CA LEU A 108 -13.99 7.63 -1.09
C LEU A 108 -13.12 7.16 -2.26
N ASP A 109 -12.39 6.06 -2.08
CA ASP A 109 -11.47 5.51 -3.08
C ASP A 109 -12.21 5.05 -4.34
N GLY A 110 -13.44 4.52 -4.16
CA GLY A 110 -14.28 4.10 -5.27
C GLY A 110 -14.73 5.24 -6.19
N ILE A 111 -14.87 6.47 -5.71
CA ILE A 111 -15.12 7.64 -6.55
C ILE A 111 -13.80 8.17 -7.13
N PHE A 112 -12.79 8.31 -6.29
CA PHE A 112 -11.49 8.83 -6.69
C PHE A 112 -10.84 8.00 -7.81
N GLY A 113 -10.78 6.67 -7.67
CA GLY A 113 -10.17 5.77 -8.64
C GLY A 113 -10.76 5.85 -10.04
N LEU A 114 -12.04 6.20 -10.18
CA LEU A 114 -12.66 6.42 -11.50
C LEU A 114 -12.00 7.58 -12.27
N TRP A 115 -11.64 8.65 -11.56
CA TRP A 115 -11.08 9.86 -12.17
C TRP A 115 -9.57 9.84 -12.27
N LEU A 116 -8.91 9.02 -11.51
CA LEU A 116 -7.46 8.88 -11.52
C LEU A 116 -6.95 8.35 -12.87
N HIS A 117 -7.43 7.19 -13.28
CA HIS A 117 -6.97 6.54 -14.53
C HIS A 117 -7.78 6.91 -15.77
N ARG A 118 -8.96 7.47 -15.60
CA ARG A 118 -9.88 7.87 -16.70
C ARG A 118 -10.03 6.80 -17.79
N LEU A 119 -10.26 5.54 -17.37
CA LEU A 119 -10.32 4.38 -18.28
C LEU A 119 -11.53 4.36 -19.20
N ARG A 120 -12.50 5.24 -18.96
CA ARG A 120 -13.74 5.34 -19.73
C ARG A 120 -13.93 6.78 -20.23
N PRO A 121 -14.79 7.00 -21.25
CA PRO A 121 -15.18 8.35 -21.64
C PRO A 121 -15.77 9.14 -20.47
N GLU A 122 -15.53 10.45 -20.42
CA GLU A 122 -15.96 11.34 -19.33
C GLU A 122 -17.43 11.17 -18.94
N ALA A 123 -18.34 11.05 -19.92
CA ALA A 123 -19.75 10.84 -19.67
C ALA A 123 -20.04 9.52 -18.93
N ALA A 124 -19.29 8.44 -19.22
CA ALA A 124 -19.43 7.16 -18.54
C ALA A 124 -18.88 7.22 -17.11
N LEU A 125 -17.75 7.89 -16.91
CA LEU A 125 -17.17 8.13 -15.56
C LEU A 125 -18.13 8.97 -14.71
N ALA A 126 -18.71 10.03 -15.27
CA ALA A 126 -19.68 10.86 -14.58
C ALA A 126 -20.94 10.06 -14.20
N ALA A 127 -21.47 9.24 -15.11
CA ALA A 127 -22.62 8.38 -14.84
C ALA A 127 -22.32 7.35 -13.73
N ALA A 128 -21.17 6.70 -13.78
CA ALA A 128 -20.71 5.76 -12.78
C ALA A 128 -20.53 6.43 -11.40
N SER A 129 -19.91 7.61 -11.38
CA SER A 129 -19.77 8.41 -10.14
C SER A 129 -21.13 8.77 -9.55
N VAL A 130 -22.09 9.22 -10.35
CA VAL A 130 -23.46 9.52 -9.89
C VAL A 130 -24.10 8.27 -9.28
N ALA A 131 -23.96 7.10 -9.90
CA ALA A 131 -24.51 5.86 -9.39
C ALA A 131 -23.88 5.48 -8.04
N ARG A 132 -22.55 5.54 -7.90
CA ARG A 132 -21.85 5.26 -6.64
C ARG A 132 -22.21 6.27 -5.55
N LEU A 133 -22.27 7.58 -5.87
CA LEU A 133 -22.65 8.63 -4.91
C LEU A 133 -24.04 8.38 -4.34
N HIS A 134 -24.99 7.93 -5.15
CA HIS A 134 -26.33 7.57 -4.69
C HIS A 134 -26.36 6.32 -3.79
N HIS A 135 -25.35 5.44 -3.84
CA HIS A 135 -25.24 4.28 -2.95
C HIS A 135 -24.59 4.62 -1.59
N ILE A 136 -23.85 5.75 -1.46
CA ILE A 136 -23.16 6.12 -0.21
C ILE A 136 -24.11 6.16 1.00
N PRO A 137 -25.33 6.73 0.94
CA PRO A 137 -26.26 6.72 2.08
C PRO A 137 -26.57 5.31 2.60
N GLU A 138 -26.70 4.32 1.70
CA GLU A 138 -26.95 2.93 2.07
C GLU A 138 -25.75 2.31 2.80
N VAL A 139 -24.53 2.53 2.29
CA VAL A 139 -23.28 2.07 2.93
C VAL A 139 -23.12 2.67 4.31
N LEU A 140 -23.34 3.99 4.46
CA LEU A 140 -23.21 4.69 5.75
C LEU A 140 -24.34 4.30 6.73
N SER A 141 -25.53 3.97 6.25
CA SER A 141 -26.61 3.39 7.06
C SER A 141 -26.22 2.01 7.60
N ALA A 142 -25.63 1.15 6.77
CA ALA A 142 -25.11 -0.15 7.20
C ALA A 142 -23.98 0.02 8.25
N ALA A 143 -23.08 0.99 8.05
CA ALA A 143 -22.04 1.33 9.02
C ALA A 143 -22.60 1.71 10.38
N ARG A 144 -23.63 2.59 10.41
CA ARG A 144 -24.31 3.00 11.66
C ARG A 144 -24.94 1.82 12.40
N ALA A 145 -25.46 0.83 11.66
CA ALA A 145 -26.07 -0.36 12.22
C ALA A 145 -25.05 -1.40 12.73
N ASN A 146 -23.88 -1.47 12.09
CA ASN A 146 -22.89 -2.51 12.33
C ASN A 146 -21.84 -2.11 13.38
N LEU A 147 -21.43 -0.83 13.41
CA LEU A 147 -20.38 -0.35 14.32
C LEU A 147 -20.84 -0.45 15.78
N ASP A 148 -19.99 -1.01 16.63
CA ASP A 148 -20.31 -1.29 18.02
C ASP A 148 -19.41 -0.47 18.96
N ALA A 149 -20.02 0.35 19.81
CA ALA A 149 -19.31 1.20 20.77
C ALA A 149 -18.42 0.42 21.75
N ASP A 150 -18.75 -0.82 22.07
CA ASP A 150 -17.92 -1.65 22.94
C ASP A 150 -16.69 -2.24 22.21
N LEU A 151 -16.66 -2.16 20.89
CA LEU A 151 -15.61 -2.73 20.05
C LEU A 151 -14.73 -1.69 19.35
N VAL A 152 -15.26 -0.51 19.03
CA VAL A 152 -14.51 0.53 18.31
C VAL A 152 -13.47 1.21 19.20
N SER A 153 -12.29 1.45 18.65
CA SER A 153 -11.26 2.28 19.29
C SER A 153 -11.52 3.76 19.01
N PRO A 154 -11.56 4.63 20.05
CA PRO A 154 -11.74 6.06 19.87
C PRO A 154 -10.77 6.69 18.87
N MET A 155 -9.50 6.26 18.89
CA MET A 155 -8.46 6.78 18.01
C MET A 155 -8.74 6.48 16.52
N LEU A 156 -9.17 5.24 16.19
CA LEU A 156 -9.50 4.88 14.81
C LEU A 156 -10.80 5.55 14.35
N VAL A 157 -11.74 5.76 15.27
CA VAL A 157 -12.96 6.52 14.98
C VAL A 157 -12.63 7.99 14.68
N GLN A 158 -11.71 8.63 15.44
CA GLN A 158 -11.28 10.02 15.14
C GLN A 158 -10.67 10.13 13.74
N ARG A 159 -9.81 9.18 13.35
CA ARG A 159 -9.27 9.12 11.98
C ARG A 159 -10.38 9.04 10.93
N ALA A 160 -11.40 8.26 11.20
CA ALA A 160 -12.56 8.14 10.31
C ALA A 160 -13.42 9.42 10.25
N VAL A 161 -13.52 10.17 11.35
CA VAL A 161 -14.15 11.53 11.37
C VAL A 161 -13.42 12.46 10.40
N ASP A 162 -12.09 12.50 10.47
CA ASP A 162 -11.27 13.35 9.61
C ASP A 162 -11.39 12.94 8.13
N ALA A 163 -11.40 11.63 7.85
CA ALA A 163 -11.61 11.10 6.51
C ALA A 163 -13.00 11.43 5.94
N ALA A 164 -14.05 11.28 6.75
CA ALA A 164 -15.42 11.62 6.33
C ALA A 164 -15.56 13.10 5.98
N ARG A 165 -14.99 14.01 6.79
CA ARG A 165 -14.98 15.45 6.52
C ARG A 165 -14.13 15.81 5.30
N GLY A 166 -12.98 15.17 5.14
CA GLY A 166 -12.15 15.32 3.95
C GLY A 166 -12.88 14.90 2.67
N GLY A 167 -13.55 13.76 2.72
CA GLY A 167 -14.38 13.25 1.64
C GLY A 167 -15.56 14.13 1.29
N ALA A 168 -16.25 14.68 2.29
CA ALA A 168 -17.35 15.63 2.09
C ALA A 168 -16.88 16.88 1.31
N ARG A 169 -15.74 17.44 1.69
CA ARG A 169 -15.13 18.58 0.96
C ARG A 169 -14.71 18.21 -0.46
N TYR A 170 -14.08 17.05 -0.63
CA TYR A 170 -13.73 16.58 -1.97
C TYR A 170 -14.94 16.47 -2.88
N PHE A 171 -16.03 15.87 -2.39
CA PHE A 171 -17.24 15.69 -3.19
C PHE A 171 -17.92 17.02 -3.54
N SER A 172 -18.08 17.93 -2.57
CA SER A 172 -18.77 19.20 -2.80
C SER A 172 -17.95 20.22 -3.59
N GLU A 173 -16.64 20.30 -3.35
CA GLU A 173 -15.81 21.38 -3.88
C GLU A 173 -15.00 21.00 -5.13
N LEU A 174 -14.47 19.74 -5.20
CA LEU A 174 -13.50 19.36 -6.21
C LEU A 174 -14.05 18.42 -7.27
N LEU A 175 -14.80 17.39 -6.88
CA LEU A 175 -15.30 16.36 -7.80
C LEU A 175 -16.10 16.91 -9.00
N PRO A 176 -16.99 17.91 -8.86
CA PRO A 176 -17.72 18.45 -10.01
C PRO A 176 -16.83 19.11 -11.08
N ALA A 177 -15.61 19.56 -10.70
CA ALA A 177 -14.68 20.18 -11.63
C ALA A 177 -13.97 19.16 -12.55
N GLU A 178 -14.00 17.87 -12.20
CA GLU A 178 -13.45 16.79 -13.03
C GLU A 178 -14.20 16.61 -14.37
N VAL A 179 -15.44 17.11 -14.44
CA VAL A 179 -16.30 16.98 -15.64
C VAL A 179 -16.35 18.30 -16.39
N ALA A 180 -15.97 18.29 -17.68
CA ALA A 180 -16.05 19.44 -18.56
C ALA A 180 -17.47 19.64 -19.12
N ASP A 181 -18.19 18.55 -19.43
CA ASP A 181 -19.53 18.58 -20.03
C ASP A 181 -20.58 19.10 -19.02
N GLN A 182 -21.25 20.20 -19.37
CA GLN A 182 -22.19 20.90 -18.47
C GLN A 182 -23.37 20.06 -18.00
N PRO A 183 -24.07 19.25 -18.82
CA PRO A 183 -25.14 18.38 -18.35
C PRO A 183 -24.68 17.40 -17.27
N TRP A 184 -23.55 16.73 -17.49
CA TRP A 184 -23.00 15.78 -16.53
C TRP A 184 -22.44 16.44 -15.28
N ARG A 185 -21.80 17.61 -15.42
CA ARG A 185 -21.33 18.38 -14.25
C ARG A 185 -22.47 18.72 -13.30
N GLY A 186 -23.62 19.15 -13.81
CA GLY A 186 -24.79 19.46 -12.98
C GLY A 186 -25.36 18.26 -12.24
N LEU A 187 -25.43 17.11 -12.92
CA LEU A 187 -25.91 15.85 -12.31
C LEU A 187 -24.91 15.36 -11.24
N LEU A 188 -23.61 15.38 -11.57
CA LEU A 188 -22.56 15.00 -10.64
C LEU A 188 -22.54 15.89 -9.40
N ALA A 189 -22.62 17.22 -9.59
CA ALA A 189 -22.64 18.18 -8.49
C ALA A 189 -23.83 17.94 -7.53
N SER A 190 -25.02 17.64 -8.08
CA SER A 190 -26.19 17.35 -7.24
C SER A 190 -26.05 16.05 -6.44
N ALA A 191 -25.52 15.00 -7.05
CA ALA A 191 -25.27 13.72 -6.37
C ALA A 191 -24.14 13.86 -5.33
N ALA A 192 -23.08 14.59 -5.67
CA ALA A 192 -21.95 14.86 -4.80
C ALA A 192 -22.34 15.68 -3.57
N GLU A 193 -23.17 16.69 -3.70
CA GLU A 193 -23.70 17.48 -2.57
C GLU A 193 -24.51 16.61 -1.61
N THR A 194 -25.35 15.71 -2.14
CA THR A 194 -26.10 14.76 -1.32
C THR A 194 -25.16 13.81 -0.55
N ALA A 195 -24.17 13.25 -1.22
CA ALA A 195 -23.19 12.36 -0.59
C ALA A 195 -22.30 13.10 0.43
N ALA A 196 -21.93 14.36 0.15
CA ALA A 196 -21.17 15.19 1.07
C ALA A 196 -21.98 15.45 2.37
N THR A 197 -23.26 15.78 2.25
CA THR A 197 -24.16 15.94 3.42
C THR A 197 -24.23 14.66 4.25
N GLU A 198 -24.37 13.50 3.60
CA GLU A 198 -24.39 12.20 4.30
C GLU A 198 -23.07 11.88 5.01
N LEU A 199 -21.91 12.26 4.41
CA LEU A 199 -20.59 12.10 5.05
C LEU A 199 -20.44 13.05 6.26
N GLU A 200 -20.94 14.28 6.18
CA GLU A 200 -20.95 15.20 7.32
C GLU A 200 -21.83 14.67 8.47
N ASP A 201 -23.04 14.21 8.16
CA ASP A 201 -23.93 13.58 9.13
C ASP A 201 -23.32 12.31 9.73
N PHE A 202 -22.57 11.55 8.92
CA PHE A 202 -21.83 10.39 9.40
C PHE A 202 -20.67 10.79 10.30
N SER A 203 -19.95 11.88 10.01
CA SER A 203 -18.90 12.40 10.89
C SER A 203 -19.44 12.75 12.28
N VAL A 204 -20.62 13.35 12.37
CA VAL A 204 -21.30 13.65 13.65
C VAL A 204 -21.70 12.36 14.39
N PHE A 205 -22.18 11.34 13.67
CA PHE A 205 -22.43 10.03 14.27
C PHE A 205 -21.15 9.41 14.84
N LEU A 206 -20.03 9.49 14.07
CA LEU A 206 -18.72 8.99 14.49
C LEU A 206 -18.20 9.72 15.73
N GLU A 207 -18.32 11.04 15.84
CA GLU A 207 -17.97 11.77 17.07
C GLU A 207 -18.78 11.29 18.29
N GLY A 208 -20.07 10.97 18.08
CA GLY A 208 -20.90 10.35 19.10
C GLY A 208 -20.44 8.94 19.47
N LEU A 209 -19.92 8.20 18.51
CA LEU A 209 -19.38 6.85 18.68
C LEU A 209 -18.02 6.89 19.38
N GLU A 210 -17.12 7.82 18.99
CA GLU A 210 -15.81 8.06 19.63
C GLU A 210 -15.93 8.27 21.13
N ARG A 211 -16.82 9.18 21.56
CA ARG A 211 -17.05 9.47 22.99
C ARG A 211 -17.55 8.26 23.80
N ARG A 212 -18.11 7.24 23.15
CA ARG A 212 -18.62 6.01 23.76
C ARG A 212 -17.73 4.81 23.52
N GLY A 213 -16.76 4.93 22.62
CA GLY A 213 -15.86 3.85 22.23
C GLY A 213 -15.05 3.32 23.41
N ARG A 214 -14.97 1.99 23.52
CA ARG A 214 -14.24 1.28 24.59
C ARG A 214 -13.36 0.15 24.06
N GLY A 215 -13.38 -0.07 22.76
CA GLY A 215 -12.66 -1.15 22.12
C GLY A 215 -11.17 -0.86 21.99
N GLU A 216 -10.44 -1.93 21.85
CA GLU A 216 -9.00 -1.92 21.59
C GLU A 216 -8.74 -2.00 20.09
N TRP A 217 -7.68 -1.38 19.63
CA TRP A 217 -7.17 -1.51 18.26
C TRP A 217 -6.12 -2.61 18.13
N ALA A 218 -5.41 -2.95 19.21
CA ALA A 218 -4.38 -3.98 19.22
C ALA A 218 -5.01 -5.39 19.05
N ILE A 219 -4.60 -6.13 18.02
CA ILE A 219 -5.18 -7.44 17.69
C ILE A 219 -4.65 -8.58 18.55
N GLY A 220 -3.58 -8.34 19.31
CA GLY A 220 -2.89 -9.32 20.15
C GLY A 220 -1.90 -10.20 19.38
N GLU A 221 -0.90 -10.70 20.10
CA GLU A 221 0.22 -11.49 19.54
C GLU A 221 -0.25 -12.71 18.75
N ALA A 222 -1.29 -13.42 19.24
CA ALA A 222 -1.77 -14.64 18.60
C ALA A 222 -2.31 -14.36 17.18
N ARG A 223 -3.16 -13.32 17.01
CA ARG A 223 -3.71 -12.97 15.70
C ARG A 223 -2.65 -12.33 14.80
N TYR A 224 -1.77 -11.51 15.36
CA TYR A 224 -0.66 -10.94 14.61
C TYR A 224 0.23 -12.04 14.02
N THR A 225 0.62 -13.02 14.83
CA THR A 225 1.39 -14.19 14.38
C THR A 225 0.62 -15.04 13.37
N ALA A 226 -0.69 -15.22 13.55
CA ALA A 226 -1.52 -15.95 12.60
C ALA A 226 -1.57 -15.23 11.23
N LEU A 227 -1.71 -13.89 11.19
CA LEU A 227 -1.63 -13.13 9.94
C LEU A 227 -0.29 -13.33 9.23
N LEU A 228 0.84 -13.27 9.95
CA LEU A 228 2.15 -13.52 9.36
C LEU A 228 2.24 -14.91 8.73
N ARG A 229 1.78 -15.95 9.46
CA ARG A 229 1.98 -17.35 9.04
C ARG A 229 0.97 -17.83 8.02
N GLU A 230 -0.29 -17.48 8.19
CA GLU A 230 -1.40 -18.06 7.41
C GLU A 230 -1.74 -17.21 6.18
N LYS A 231 -1.69 -15.88 6.31
CA LYS A 231 -1.95 -14.96 5.19
C LYS A 231 -0.69 -14.64 4.41
N GLU A 232 0.36 -14.19 5.10
CA GLU A 232 1.58 -13.71 4.44
C GLU A 232 2.59 -14.85 4.18
N LEU A 233 2.35 -16.04 4.72
CA LEU A 233 3.20 -17.24 4.61
C LEU A 233 4.63 -17.02 5.12
N ILE A 234 4.81 -16.16 6.12
CA ILE A 234 6.08 -15.82 6.75
C ILE A 234 6.33 -16.72 7.95
N GLY A 235 7.52 -17.35 8.00
CA GLY A 235 7.85 -18.39 8.95
C GLY A 235 8.13 -17.93 10.38
N VAL A 236 8.12 -16.61 10.68
CA VAL A 236 8.39 -16.07 12.02
C VAL A 236 7.11 -15.72 12.77
N ASP A 237 7.18 -15.64 14.10
CA ASP A 237 6.13 -15.08 14.94
C ASP A 237 6.39 -13.60 15.27
N ALA A 238 5.45 -12.97 15.97
CA ALA A 238 5.56 -11.56 16.31
C ALA A 238 6.83 -11.24 17.12
N ALA A 239 7.22 -12.12 18.06
CA ALA A 239 8.41 -11.93 18.89
C ALA A 239 9.71 -12.03 18.06
N GLY A 240 9.79 -13.05 17.19
CA GLY A 240 10.92 -13.21 16.27
C GLY A 240 11.03 -12.05 15.29
N LEU A 241 9.88 -11.55 14.80
CA LEU A 241 9.83 -10.38 13.92
C LEU A 241 10.30 -9.11 14.65
N HIS A 242 9.85 -8.89 15.89
CA HIS A 242 10.31 -7.77 16.72
C HIS A 242 11.83 -7.79 16.91
N ALA A 243 12.39 -8.96 17.27
CA ALA A 243 13.83 -9.12 17.44
C ALA A 243 14.62 -8.86 16.14
N LEU A 244 14.08 -9.29 14.99
CA LEU A 244 14.66 -9.00 13.67
C LEU A 244 14.67 -7.48 13.42
N GLY A 245 13.56 -6.79 13.70
CA GLY A 245 13.45 -5.34 13.52
C GLY A 245 14.46 -4.58 14.39
N GLN A 246 14.62 -4.96 15.65
CA GLN A 246 15.58 -4.35 16.56
C GLN A 246 17.03 -4.58 16.10
N ALA A 247 17.38 -5.82 15.72
CA ALA A 247 18.73 -6.12 15.23
C ALA A 247 19.06 -5.35 13.94
N ALA A 248 18.11 -5.27 13.02
CA ALA A 248 18.28 -4.51 11.78
C ALA A 248 18.42 -3.00 12.05
N TYR A 249 17.65 -2.46 13.01
CA TYR A 249 17.78 -1.07 13.42
C TYR A 249 19.17 -0.76 13.96
N ASP A 250 19.67 -1.59 14.90
CA ASP A 250 20.98 -1.38 15.54
C ASP A 250 22.13 -1.47 14.52
N GLU A 251 22.05 -2.42 13.58
CA GLU A 251 23.01 -2.57 12.50
C GLU A 251 23.03 -1.35 11.57
N LEU A 252 21.86 -0.90 11.12
CA LEU A 252 21.74 0.26 10.21
C LEU A 252 22.19 1.56 10.90
N ALA A 253 21.85 1.76 12.17
CA ALA A 253 22.32 2.92 12.94
C ALA A 253 23.87 2.94 13.03
N GLY A 254 24.49 1.78 13.26
CA GLY A 254 25.96 1.67 13.25
C GLY A 254 26.57 1.98 11.89
N GLN A 255 25.98 1.49 10.79
CA GLN A 255 26.44 1.83 9.44
C GLN A 255 26.31 3.33 9.13
N MET A 256 25.22 3.95 9.60
CA MET A 256 25.00 5.40 9.45
C MET A 256 26.02 6.21 10.25
N ASP A 257 26.37 5.81 11.47
CA ASP A 257 27.43 6.48 12.26
C ASP A 257 28.81 6.37 11.58
N GLU A 258 29.17 5.19 11.06
CA GLU A 258 30.42 5.01 10.31
C GLU A 258 30.45 5.88 9.03
N LEU A 259 29.31 6.05 8.36
CA LEU A 259 29.21 6.89 7.17
C LEU A 259 29.25 8.37 7.53
N ALA A 260 28.59 8.78 8.61
CA ALA A 260 28.55 10.16 9.09
C ALA A 260 29.95 10.71 9.36
N VAL A 261 30.81 9.94 10.05
CA VAL A 261 32.24 10.32 10.29
C VAL A 261 33.02 10.54 8.98
N ARG A 262 32.64 9.85 7.89
CA ARG A 262 33.28 10.04 6.57
C ARG A 262 32.77 11.29 5.86
N ILE A 263 31.51 11.67 6.09
CA ILE A 263 30.89 12.89 5.52
C ILE A 263 31.38 14.12 6.27
N ASP A 264 31.25 14.10 7.60
CA ASP A 264 31.68 15.17 8.50
C ASP A 264 32.37 14.54 9.73
N PRO A 265 33.73 14.62 9.82
CA PRO A 265 34.48 14.11 10.95
C PRO A 265 34.24 14.84 12.28
N ASP A 266 33.66 16.04 12.26
CA ASP A 266 33.39 16.86 13.43
C ASP A 266 31.93 16.69 13.95
N ALA A 267 31.08 15.93 13.27
CA ALA A 267 29.70 15.65 13.69
C ALA A 267 29.64 14.66 14.87
N ASP A 268 28.69 14.86 15.79
CA ASP A 268 28.45 13.98 16.95
C ASP A 268 27.65 12.69 16.57
N GLY A 269 27.56 12.37 15.29
CA GLY A 269 26.92 11.17 14.75
C GLY A 269 26.02 11.45 13.53
N TRP A 270 25.35 10.40 13.05
CA TRP A 270 24.56 10.49 11.83
C TRP A 270 23.38 11.49 11.92
N LYS A 271 22.85 11.73 13.12
CA LYS A 271 21.71 12.66 13.32
C LYS A 271 22.08 14.10 12.97
N ASP A 272 23.28 14.53 13.34
CA ASP A 272 23.78 15.87 13.04
C ASP A 272 24.00 16.05 11.53
N VAL A 273 24.59 15.03 10.88
CA VAL A 273 24.79 15.04 9.43
C VAL A 273 23.44 15.06 8.68
N MET A 274 22.44 14.31 9.15
CA MET A 274 21.09 14.35 8.55
C MET A 274 20.41 15.70 8.73
N ALA A 275 20.61 16.38 9.87
CA ALA A 275 20.09 17.72 10.09
C ALA A 275 20.71 18.76 9.13
N ASP A 276 22.00 18.62 8.82
CA ASP A 276 22.67 19.46 7.83
C ASP A 276 22.17 19.17 6.41
N ILE A 277 22.06 17.90 6.03
CA ILE A 277 21.52 17.44 4.74
C ILE A 277 20.09 17.98 4.50
N ALA A 278 19.26 18.03 5.53
CA ALA A 278 17.88 18.52 5.45
C ALA A 278 17.79 20.03 5.07
N THR A 279 18.91 20.76 5.09
CA THR A 279 18.95 22.16 4.63
C THR A 279 19.07 22.30 3.11
N ASP A 280 19.41 21.22 2.40
CA ASP A 280 19.56 21.19 0.94
C ASP A 280 18.30 20.60 0.29
N TYR A 281 17.37 21.49 -0.10
CA TYR A 281 16.09 21.10 -0.64
C TYR A 281 15.67 21.98 -1.85
N PRO A 282 14.76 21.49 -2.70
CA PRO A 282 14.27 22.22 -3.86
C PRO A 282 13.65 23.57 -3.51
N SER A 283 13.90 24.59 -4.34
CA SER A 283 13.48 25.97 -4.09
C SER A 283 11.97 26.23 -4.28
N SER A 284 11.25 25.28 -4.87
CA SER A 284 9.81 25.39 -5.14
C SER A 284 9.21 24.00 -5.39
N PRO A 285 7.88 23.83 -5.30
CA PRO A 285 7.19 22.58 -5.67
C PRO A 285 7.48 22.14 -7.10
N ASP A 286 7.56 23.06 -8.07
CA ASP A 286 7.90 22.74 -9.46
C ASP A 286 9.37 22.29 -9.59
N ALA A 287 10.29 22.90 -8.85
CA ALA A 287 11.69 22.46 -8.80
C ALA A 287 11.80 21.06 -8.18
N MET A 288 11.02 20.78 -7.14
CA MET A 288 10.94 19.44 -6.52
C MET A 288 10.44 18.40 -7.53
N ARG A 289 9.34 18.67 -8.25
CA ARG A 289 8.84 17.77 -9.30
C ARG A 289 9.88 17.52 -10.39
N SER A 290 10.55 18.57 -10.85
CA SER A 290 11.60 18.43 -11.88
C SER A 290 12.80 17.63 -11.38
N ALA A 291 13.15 17.73 -10.10
CA ALA A 291 14.21 16.92 -9.50
C ALA A 291 13.82 15.44 -9.43
N TYR A 292 12.58 15.12 -9.07
CA TYR A 292 12.06 13.74 -9.10
C TYR A 292 12.03 13.18 -10.52
N GLU A 293 11.56 13.95 -11.50
CA GLU A 293 11.56 13.54 -12.91
C GLU A 293 12.97 13.23 -13.42
N ALA A 294 13.94 14.09 -13.11
CA ALA A 294 15.34 13.86 -13.45
C ALA A 294 15.90 12.58 -12.79
N ALA A 295 15.64 12.37 -11.50
CA ALA A 295 16.08 11.17 -10.77
C ALA A 295 15.45 9.89 -11.33
N CYS A 296 14.18 9.90 -11.72
CA CYS A 296 13.52 8.76 -12.36
C CYS A 296 14.18 8.41 -13.70
N LEU A 297 14.49 9.41 -14.53
CA LEU A 297 15.19 9.20 -15.81
C LEU A 297 16.61 8.66 -15.59
N GLU A 298 17.35 9.21 -14.64
CA GLU A 298 18.70 8.75 -14.28
C GLU A 298 18.67 7.29 -13.81
N ALA A 299 17.76 6.93 -12.93
CA ALA A 299 17.59 5.56 -12.46
C ALA A 299 17.26 4.60 -13.62
N ARG A 300 16.34 5.00 -14.51
CA ARG A 300 15.98 4.23 -15.71
C ARG A 300 17.18 4.00 -16.65
N ASP A 301 17.94 5.06 -16.94
CA ASP A 301 19.12 4.96 -17.79
C ASP A 301 20.22 4.09 -17.19
N PHE A 302 20.41 4.18 -15.86
CA PHE A 302 21.33 3.33 -15.12
C PHE A 302 20.97 1.85 -15.25
N LEU A 303 19.69 1.49 -15.11
CA LEU A 303 19.21 0.11 -15.28
C LEU A 303 19.51 -0.44 -16.69
N ILE A 304 19.33 0.37 -17.73
CA ILE A 304 19.61 0.02 -19.12
C ILE A 304 21.10 -0.20 -19.31
N GLN A 305 21.91 0.75 -18.84
CA GLN A 305 23.38 0.73 -19.00
C GLN A 305 23.99 -0.49 -18.30
N HIS A 306 23.54 -0.78 -17.09
CA HIS A 306 24.06 -1.89 -16.27
C HIS A 306 23.34 -3.22 -16.53
N ARG A 307 22.30 -3.23 -17.38
CA ARG A 307 21.51 -4.43 -17.73
C ARG A 307 20.94 -5.14 -16.50
N LEU A 308 20.34 -4.37 -15.59
CA LEU A 308 19.85 -4.91 -14.32
C LEU A 308 18.43 -5.48 -14.42
N VAL A 309 17.64 -5.02 -15.39
CA VAL A 309 16.26 -5.46 -15.64
C VAL A 309 15.95 -5.42 -17.13
N THR A 310 14.83 -6.04 -17.53
CA THR A 310 14.23 -5.84 -18.85
C THR A 310 13.07 -4.86 -18.73
N LEU A 311 13.13 -3.74 -19.48
CA LEU A 311 12.02 -2.77 -19.48
C LEU A 311 10.86 -3.28 -20.33
N PRO A 312 9.60 -3.21 -19.83
CA PRO A 312 8.43 -3.56 -20.62
C PRO A 312 8.26 -2.61 -21.83
N PRO A 313 7.80 -3.11 -22.99
CA PRO A 313 7.58 -2.26 -24.14
C PRO A 313 6.49 -1.22 -23.88
N GLY A 314 6.79 0.06 -24.14
CA GLY A 314 5.83 1.16 -24.04
C GLY A 314 5.49 1.58 -22.60
N GLU A 315 6.27 1.13 -21.62
CA GLU A 315 6.13 1.60 -20.24
C GLU A 315 6.42 3.10 -20.15
N GLU A 316 5.64 3.82 -19.34
CA GLU A 316 5.77 5.24 -19.10
C GLU A 316 5.43 5.57 -17.65
N CYS A 317 6.36 6.22 -16.95
CA CYS A 317 6.15 6.74 -15.61
C CYS A 317 5.95 8.26 -15.68
N LEU A 318 4.74 8.73 -15.45
CA LEU A 318 4.43 10.15 -15.42
C LEU A 318 4.71 10.72 -14.03
N VAL A 319 5.62 11.67 -13.95
CA VAL A 319 5.96 12.38 -12.70
C VAL A 319 5.12 13.66 -12.63
N GLU A 320 4.12 13.66 -11.76
CA GLU A 320 3.07 14.68 -11.72
C GLU A 320 2.93 15.28 -10.31
N ALA A 321 2.35 16.47 -10.24
CA ALA A 321 1.92 17.01 -8.94
C ALA A 321 0.82 16.14 -8.35
N SER A 322 0.87 15.90 -7.04
CA SER A 322 -0.21 15.19 -6.34
C SER A 322 -1.57 15.87 -6.58
N PRO A 323 -2.65 15.10 -6.74
CA PRO A 323 -4.00 15.63 -6.89
C PRO A 323 -4.34 16.62 -5.76
N VAL A 324 -5.03 17.69 -6.07
CA VAL A 324 -5.27 18.80 -5.13
C VAL A 324 -5.91 18.32 -3.82
N PHE A 325 -6.83 17.36 -3.90
CA PHE A 325 -7.54 16.85 -2.72
C PHE A 325 -6.68 15.91 -1.86
N GLU A 326 -5.61 15.32 -2.38
CA GLU A 326 -4.66 14.48 -1.62
C GLU A 326 -3.57 15.31 -0.91
N ARG A 327 -3.28 16.52 -1.40
CA ARG A 327 -2.20 17.36 -0.86
C ARG A 327 -2.24 17.58 0.65
N PRO A 328 -3.42 17.71 1.31
CA PRO A 328 -3.48 17.86 2.76
C PRO A 328 -3.02 16.62 3.54
N VAL A 329 -3.11 15.44 2.94
CA VAL A 329 -2.82 14.16 3.60
C VAL A 329 -1.57 13.47 3.04
N LEU A 330 -1.20 13.75 1.80
CA LEU A 330 -0.04 13.16 1.12
C LEU A 330 1.22 13.99 1.40
N ALA A 331 2.02 13.57 2.38
CA ALA A 331 3.25 14.24 2.76
C ALA A 331 4.50 13.70 2.03
N VAL A 332 4.41 12.49 1.52
CA VAL A 332 5.48 11.77 0.80
C VAL A 332 5.03 11.45 -0.62
N ALA A 333 5.98 11.19 -1.51
CA ALA A 333 5.67 10.75 -2.86
C ALA A 333 4.93 9.39 -2.85
N SER A 334 4.13 9.15 -3.87
CA SER A 334 3.37 7.92 -4.05
C SER A 334 3.30 7.50 -5.51
N TYR A 335 3.12 6.22 -5.74
CA TYR A 335 2.97 5.67 -7.06
C TYR A 335 1.62 4.96 -7.24
N VAL A 336 0.99 5.21 -8.39
CA VAL A 336 -0.22 4.51 -8.81
C VAL A 336 0.05 3.76 -10.12
N ALA A 337 -0.13 2.44 -10.05
CA ALA A 337 0.16 1.55 -11.17
C ALA A 337 -0.90 1.64 -12.28
N PRO A 338 -0.53 1.32 -13.54
CA PRO A 338 -1.53 1.09 -14.58
C PRO A 338 -2.45 -0.07 -14.18
N PRO A 339 -3.78 0.06 -14.38
CA PRO A 339 -4.73 -0.97 -13.98
C PRO A 339 -4.44 -2.32 -14.62
N ALA A 340 -4.40 -3.38 -13.80
CA ALA A 340 -3.84 -4.69 -14.16
C ALA A 340 -4.57 -5.43 -15.29
N PHE A 341 -5.84 -5.09 -15.56
CA PHE A 341 -6.63 -5.65 -16.68
C PHE A 341 -6.81 -4.66 -17.84
N SER A 342 -6.15 -3.49 -17.78
CA SER A 342 -6.11 -2.56 -18.91
C SER A 342 -4.95 -2.85 -19.85
N THR A 343 -4.95 -2.19 -21.00
CA THR A 343 -3.82 -2.21 -21.95
C THR A 343 -2.85 -1.05 -21.72
N SER A 344 -3.10 -0.18 -20.71
CA SER A 344 -2.22 0.90 -20.35
C SER A 344 -0.93 0.36 -19.74
N ALA A 345 0.20 0.96 -20.11
CA ALA A 345 1.49 0.74 -19.47
C ALA A 345 1.99 2.04 -18.78
N THR A 346 1.10 3.02 -18.63
CA THR A 346 1.39 4.32 -18.02
C THR A 346 1.03 4.27 -16.54
N GLY A 347 2.01 4.54 -15.68
CA GLY A 347 1.82 4.72 -14.24
C GLY A 347 2.04 6.17 -13.83
N HIS A 348 1.52 6.54 -12.66
CA HIS A 348 1.55 7.91 -12.14
C HIS A 348 2.39 7.97 -10.86
N PHE A 349 3.46 8.75 -10.92
CA PHE A 349 4.28 9.07 -9.76
C PHE A 349 3.88 10.46 -9.26
N PHE A 350 3.18 10.52 -8.14
CA PHE A 350 2.72 11.77 -7.54
C PHE A 350 3.75 12.36 -6.59
N VAL A 351 4.22 13.56 -6.93
CA VAL A 351 5.10 14.37 -6.08
C VAL A 351 4.24 15.13 -5.06
N PRO A 352 4.60 15.14 -3.77
CA PRO A 352 3.76 15.69 -2.69
C PRO A 352 3.77 17.21 -2.67
N TYR A 353 2.98 17.84 -3.54
CA TYR A 353 2.80 19.29 -3.55
C TYR A 353 2.14 19.76 -2.23
N PRO A 354 2.52 20.92 -1.71
CA PRO A 354 1.83 21.52 -0.58
C PRO A 354 0.37 21.88 -0.96
N PRO A 355 -0.57 21.86 0.00
CA PRO A 355 -1.92 22.35 -0.22
C PRO A 355 -1.94 23.81 -0.70
N ASP A 356 -2.94 24.17 -1.50
CA ASP A 356 -3.10 25.54 -1.98
C ASP A 356 -3.40 26.48 -0.80
N GLY A 357 -2.74 27.64 -0.76
CA GLY A 357 -2.91 28.64 0.28
C GLY A 357 -2.13 28.41 1.58
N GLU A 358 -1.23 27.41 1.59
CA GLU A 358 -0.34 27.15 2.71
C GLU A 358 0.64 28.31 3.00
N THR A 359 1.08 28.38 4.25
CA THR A 359 2.07 29.37 4.67
C THR A 359 3.44 29.11 4.04
N PRO A 360 4.26 30.15 3.82
CA PRO A 360 5.63 29.95 3.33
C PRO A 360 6.46 28.99 4.18
N ARG A 361 6.22 28.94 5.49
CA ARG A 361 6.88 28.04 6.41
C ARG A 361 6.47 26.58 6.16
N ALA A 362 5.17 26.29 6.05
CA ALA A 362 4.67 24.94 5.77
C ALA A 362 5.13 24.43 4.39
N ILE A 363 5.20 25.33 3.40
CA ILE A 363 5.77 25.01 2.09
C ILE A 363 7.26 24.63 2.23
N ALA A 364 8.06 25.41 2.95
CA ALA A 364 9.48 25.14 3.16
C ALA A 364 9.70 23.82 3.93
N GLU A 365 8.89 23.52 4.94
CA GLU A 365 8.93 22.25 5.68
C GLU A 365 8.63 21.07 4.73
N ARG A 366 7.60 21.17 3.89
CA ARG A 366 7.27 20.14 2.88
C ARG A 366 8.42 19.92 1.87
N LEU A 367 9.08 20.98 1.44
CA LEU A 367 10.22 20.89 0.52
C LEU A 367 11.44 20.27 1.20
N ALA A 368 11.68 20.58 2.48
CA ALA A 368 12.77 20.02 3.26
C ALA A 368 12.60 18.51 3.52
N ASP A 369 11.36 18.05 3.74
CA ASP A 369 11.03 16.62 3.84
C ASP A 369 11.32 15.86 2.53
N ASN A 370 11.45 16.58 1.40
CA ASN A 370 11.78 16.06 0.08
C ASN A 370 13.11 16.65 -0.43
N GLY A 371 14.15 16.61 0.41
CA GLY A 371 15.48 17.14 0.14
C GLY A 371 16.18 16.47 -1.03
N HIS A 372 17.12 17.20 -1.66
CA HIS A 372 17.82 16.74 -2.87
C HIS A 372 18.48 15.36 -2.70
N HIS A 373 19.01 15.04 -1.53
CA HIS A 373 19.69 13.78 -1.24
C HIS A 373 18.73 12.60 -0.94
N MET A 374 17.45 12.88 -0.62
CA MET A 374 16.42 11.85 -0.44
C MET A 374 15.73 11.50 -1.77
N ILE A 375 15.60 12.46 -2.69
CA ILE A 375 14.91 12.30 -3.97
C ILE A 375 15.39 11.08 -4.78
N PRO A 376 16.70 10.79 -4.92
CA PRO A 376 17.14 9.60 -5.67
C PRO A 376 16.62 8.28 -5.07
N THR A 377 16.62 8.15 -3.73
CA THR A 377 16.11 6.95 -3.05
C THR A 377 14.61 6.77 -3.31
N VAL A 378 13.82 7.84 -3.18
CA VAL A 378 12.38 7.81 -3.41
C VAL A 378 12.07 7.54 -4.89
N ALA A 379 12.81 8.13 -5.83
CA ALA A 379 12.66 7.87 -7.27
C ALA A 379 12.91 6.39 -7.62
N VAL A 380 13.90 5.76 -6.98
CA VAL A 380 14.14 4.31 -7.13
C VAL A 380 12.97 3.51 -6.56
N HIS A 381 12.45 3.87 -5.37
CA HIS A 381 11.34 3.19 -4.72
C HIS A 381 10.06 3.23 -5.55
N GLU A 382 9.65 4.42 -5.98
CA GLU A 382 8.37 4.64 -6.66
C GLU A 382 8.44 4.29 -8.15
N ALA A 383 9.59 4.55 -8.82
CA ALA A 383 9.70 4.39 -10.26
C ALA A 383 10.61 3.21 -10.68
N TYR A 384 11.94 3.38 -10.74
CA TYR A 384 12.86 2.47 -11.41
C TYR A 384 14.01 1.97 -10.52
N PRO A 385 14.11 0.63 -10.25
CA PRO A 385 13.22 -0.46 -10.66
C PRO A 385 12.13 -0.78 -9.63
N GLY A 386 11.69 0.18 -8.82
CA GLY A 386 10.70 0.01 -7.76
C GLY A 386 9.30 -0.31 -8.27
N HIS A 387 8.29 0.35 -7.70
CA HIS A 387 6.88 0.05 -7.97
C HIS A 387 6.51 0.12 -9.45
N HIS A 388 6.88 1.19 -10.17
CA HIS A 388 6.51 1.35 -11.57
C HIS A 388 7.01 0.20 -12.44
N TRP A 389 8.31 -0.06 -12.43
CA TRP A 389 8.89 -1.13 -13.23
C TRP A 389 8.30 -2.51 -12.86
N HIS A 390 8.21 -2.80 -11.57
CA HIS A 390 7.70 -4.08 -11.09
C HIS A 390 6.24 -4.30 -11.51
N MET A 391 5.33 -3.37 -11.16
CA MET A 391 3.90 -3.55 -11.39
C MET A 391 3.56 -3.54 -12.88
N THR A 392 4.25 -2.73 -13.69
CA THR A 392 4.09 -2.74 -15.15
C THR A 392 4.57 -4.06 -15.77
N THR A 393 5.69 -4.60 -15.30
CA THR A 393 6.19 -5.94 -15.72
C THR A 393 5.21 -7.04 -15.31
N ALA A 394 4.73 -6.99 -14.07
CA ALA A 394 3.81 -7.96 -13.49
C ALA A 394 2.45 -8.02 -14.21
N ASN A 395 1.99 -6.90 -14.79
CA ASN A 395 0.73 -6.85 -15.56
C ASN A 395 0.72 -7.74 -16.81
N ALA A 396 1.89 -8.17 -17.29
CA ALA A 396 2.00 -9.14 -18.39
C ALA A 396 1.57 -10.57 -18.01
N THR A 397 1.40 -10.88 -16.73
CA THR A 397 0.96 -12.23 -16.31
C THR A 397 -0.42 -12.57 -16.87
N THR A 398 -0.59 -13.83 -17.28
CA THR A 398 -1.89 -14.38 -17.71
C THR A 398 -2.71 -14.95 -16.55
N ARG A 399 -2.14 -14.98 -15.34
CA ARG A 399 -2.77 -15.53 -14.12
C ARG A 399 -3.60 -14.47 -13.43
N SER A 400 -4.90 -14.39 -13.75
CA SER A 400 -5.80 -13.32 -13.27
C SER A 400 -5.92 -13.27 -11.74
N VAL A 401 -5.85 -14.40 -11.04
CA VAL A 401 -5.86 -14.43 -9.56
C VAL A 401 -4.70 -13.63 -8.98
N ARG A 402 -3.50 -13.73 -9.59
CA ARG A 402 -2.30 -13.00 -9.16
C ARG A 402 -2.37 -11.50 -9.43
N LYS A 403 -3.23 -11.04 -10.36
CA LYS A 403 -3.49 -9.61 -10.59
C LYS A 403 -4.39 -8.99 -9.52
N VAL A 404 -5.16 -9.82 -8.83
CA VAL A 404 -6.15 -9.39 -7.82
C VAL A 404 -5.61 -9.56 -6.40
N LEU A 405 -4.93 -10.68 -6.15
CA LEU A 405 -4.39 -10.99 -4.82
C LEU A 405 -2.90 -10.67 -4.75
N THR A 406 -2.56 -9.65 -3.97
CA THR A 406 -1.18 -9.21 -3.74
C THR A 406 -0.92 -9.02 -2.25
N THR A 407 0.35 -9.04 -1.85
CA THR A 407 0.74 -8.75 -0.47
C THR A 407 1.68 -7.55 -0.40
N SER A 408 1.49 -6.70 0.62
CA SER A 408 2.41 -5.59 0.91
C SER A 408 3.83 -6.09 1.20
N PHE A 409 4.01 -7.30 1.72
CA PHE A 409 5.34 -7.88 1.96
C PHE A 409 6.13 -8.05 0.67
N PHE A 410 5.46 -8.33 -0.44
CA PHE A 410 6.13 -8.37 -1.73
C PHE A 410 6.24 -6.99 -2.37
N LEU A 411 5.15 -6.24 -2.45
CA LEU A 411 5.12 -4.96 -3.17
C LEU A 411 6.10 -3.95 -2.57
N GLU A 412 5.99 -3.71 -1.27
CA GLU A 412 6.88 -2.80 -0.53
C GLU A 412 8.29 -3.39 -0.36
N GLY A 413 8.34 -4.71 -0.14
CA GLY A 413 9.59 -5.44 -0.06
C GLY A 413 10.41 -5.35 -1.33
N TRP A 414 9.77 -5.43 -2.50
CA TRP A 414 10.42 -5.24 -3.80
C TRP A 414 11.00 -3.83 -3.93
N ALA A 415 10.20 -2.78 -3.64
CA ALA A 415 10.65 -1.41 -3.77
C ALA A 415 11.83 -1.10 -2.83
N LEU A 416 11.79 -1.57 -1.59
CA LEU A 416 12.91 -1.42 -0.65
C LEU A 416 14.14 -2.28 -1.02
N TYR A 417 13.94 -3.47 -1.59
CA TYR A 417 15.01 -4.27 -2.18
C TYR A 417 15.66 -3.54 -3.36
N ALA A 418 14.86 -2.92 -4.22
CA ALA A 418 15.33 -2.14 -5.36
C ALA A 418 16.27 -1.00 -4.94
N GLU A 419 15.93 -0.26 -3.87
CA GLU A 419 16.81 0.77 -3.29
C GLU A 419 18.18 0.19 -2.89
N ALA A 420 18.18 -0.93 -2.16
CA ALA A 420 19.41 -1.57 -1.71
C ALA A 420 20.24 -2.10 -2.88
N MET A 421 19.60 -2.73 -3.86
CA MET A 421 20.23 -3.24 -5.06
C MET A 421 20.87 -2.11 -5.87
N MET A 422 20.19 -0.99 -6.05
CA MET A 422 20.73 0.17 -6.76
C MET A 422 21.94 0.77 -6.02
N ASN A 423 21.91 0.82 -4.68
CA ASN A 423 23.07 1.21 -3.87
C ASN A 423 24.25 0.22 -4.06
N GLU A 424 24.01 -1.09 -3.99
CA GLU A 424 25.03 -2.13 -4.22
C GLU A 424 25.67 -2.02 -5.61
N GLN A 425 24.91 -1.61 -6.63
CA GLN A 425 25.41 -1.43 -8.00
C GLN A 425 26.08 -0.07 -8.24
N GLY A 426 26.13 0.82 -7.22
CA GLY A 426 26.83 2.12 -7.27
C GLY A 426 26.02 3.24 -7.91
N PHE A 427 24.70 3.18 -7.86
CA PHE A 427 23.83 4.26 -8.34
C PHE A 427 23.97 5.50 -7.46
N PHE A 428 23.93 5.35 -6.14
CA PHE A 428 24.16 6.46 -5.22
C PHE A 428 25.67 6.73 -5.11
N THR A 429 26.12 7.82 -5.72
CA THR A 429 27.57 8.17 -5.76
C THR A 429 27.97 9.18 -4.70
N ASP A 430 27.05 10.04 -4.25
CA ASP A 430 27.27 10.97 -3.14
C ASP A 430 27.07 10.24 -1.80
N PRO A 431 28.01 10.30 -0.85
CA PRO A 431 27.85 9.69 0.47
C PRO A 431 26.59 10.16 1.23
N ARG A 432 26.10 11.40 0.94
CA ARG A 432 24.88 11.94 1.54
C ARG A 432 23.63 11.23 1.00
N ASP A 433 23.61 10.88 -0.29
CA ASP A 433 22.53 10.06 -0.89
C ASP A 433 22.50 8.66 -0.26
N VAL A 434 23.69 8.07 -0.04
CA VAL A 434 23.81 6.78 0.67
C VAL A 434 23.31 6.89 2.11
N LEU A 435 23.61 7.99 2.83
CA LEU A 435 23.12 8.20 4.19
C LEU A 435 21.59 8.35 4.22
N CYS A 436 21.00 9.07 3.26
CA CYS A 436 19.55 9.18 3.11
C CYS A 436 18.90 7.82 2.79
N HIS A 437 19.51 7.02 1.91
CA HIS A 437 19.06 5.65 1.66
C HIS A 437 19.09 4.78 2.93
N LEU A 438 20.18 4.82 3.71
CA LEU A 438 20.27 4.09 4.97
C LEU A 438 19.25 4.58 6.00
N SER A 439 18.99 5.90 6.08
CA SER A 439 17.94 6.48 6.92
C SER A 439 16.55 5.98 6.53
N ALA A 440 16.25 5.89 5.24
CA ALA A 440 15.00 5.30 4.75
C ALA A 440 14.86 3.83 5.16
N ARG A 441 15.94 3.04 5.09
CA ARG A 441 15.96 1.65 5.57
C ARG A 441 15.82 1.55 7.09
N LEU A 442 16.50 2.40 7.84
CA LEU A 442 16.41 2.49 9.31
C LEU A 442 14.97 2.73 9.76
N PHE A 443 14.26 3.63 9.08
CA PHE A 443 12.84 3.86 9.32
C PHE A 443 12.01 2.59 9.14
N ARG A 444 12.28 1.78 8.10
CA ARG A 444 11.56 0.52 7.87
C ARG A 444 11.89 -0.54 8.93
N ALA A 445 13.10 -0.55 9.49
CA ALA A 445 13.43 -1.37 10.66
C ALA A 445 12.68 -0.90 11.93
N ALA A 446 12.63 0.41 12.17
CA ALA A 446 11.86 1.00 13.25
C ALA A 446 10.36 0.67 13.16
N ARG A 447 9.78 0.63 11.95
CA ARG A 447 8.39 0.22 11.72
C ARG A 447 8.11 -1.20 12.23
N ILE A 448 9.03 -2.15 12.04
CA ILE A 448 8.88 -3.51 12.56
C ILE A 448 8.81 -3.52 14.08
N VAL A 449 9.72 -2.79 14.73
CA VAL A 449 9.77 -2.68 16.20
C VAL A 449 8.46 -2.10 16.74
N VAL A 450 8.01 -1.00 16.15
CA VAL A 450 6.81 -0.28 16.60
C VAL A 450 5.53 -1.08 16.33
N ASP A 451 5.35 -1.60 15.13
CA ASP A 451 4.14 -2.34 14.73
C ASP A 451 3.92 -3.59 15.60
N THR A 452 4.98 -4.39 15.77
CA THR A 452 4.92 -5.58 16.63
C THR A 452 4.68 -5.21 18.09
N ALA A 453 5.37 -4.21 18.63
CA ALA A 453 5.21 -3.78 20.02
C ALA A 453 3.81 -3.21 20.29
N LEU A 454 3.25 -2.42 19.39
CA LEU A 454 1.91 -1.87 19.47
C LEU A 454 0.88 -3.00 19.53
N HIS A 455 0.86 -3.90 18.55
CA HIS A 455 -0.17 -4.94 18.45
C HIS A 455 -0.03 -6.06 19.48
N CYS A 456 1.16 -6.28 20.06
CA CYS A 456 1.39 -7.23 21.15
C CYS A 456 1.30 -6.60 22.55
N GLY A 457 0.98 -5.31 22.66
CA GLY A 457 0.77 -4.61 23.94
C GLY A 457 2.05 -4.29 24.71
N ALA A 458 3.21 -4.29 24.04
CA ALA A 458 4.51 -3.95 24.64
C ALA A 458 4.83 -2.44 24.58
N MET A 459 4.07 -1.66 23.83
CA MET A 459 4.28 -0.21 23.64
C MET A 459 2.93 0.50 23.56
N THR A 460 2.80 1.66 24.19
CA THR A 460 1.67 2.56 24.03
C THR A 460 1.84 3.41 22.77
N VAL A 461 0.77 4.08 22.33
CA VAL A 461 0.81 5.00 21.19
C VAL A 461 1.81 6.13 21.42
N ASP A 462 1.85 6.72 22.64
CA ASP A 462 2.76 7.84 22.94
C ASP A 462 4.22 7.38 23.01
N GLU A 463 4.49 6.19 23.52
CA GLU A 463 5.84 5.59 23.47
C GLU A 463 6.29 5.30 22.04
N ALA A 464 5.38 4.82 21.19
CA ALA A 464 5.64 4.59 19.77
C ALA A 464 5.96 5.90 19.02
N VAL A 465 5.18 6.94 19.27
CA VAL A 465 5.43 8.29 18.74
C VAL A 465 6.79 8.80 19.19
N ALA A 466 7.10 8.74 20.49
CA ALA A 466 8.38 9.16 21.04
C ALA A 466 9.56 8.37 20.44
N PHE A 467 9.36 7.05 20.21
CA PHE A 467 10.36 6.21 19.55
C PHE A 467 10.66 6.70 18.12
N LEU A 468 9.64 6.95 17.31
CA LEU A 468 9.84 7.43 15.94
C LEU A 468 10.46 8.85 15.90
N VAL A 469 10.07 9.73 16.82
CA VAL A 469 10.67 11.07 16.94
C VAL A 469 12.17 10.98 17.28
N ASP A 470 12.53 10.21 18.30
CA ASP A 470 13.92 10.10 18.74
C ASP A 470 14.79 9.25 17.81
N LYS A 471 14.27 8.12 17.35
CA LYS A 471 15.03 7.08 16.63
C LYS A 471 15.07 7.26 15.12
N VAL A 472 14.11 7.99 14.54
CA VAL A 472 13.96 8.17 13.08
C VAL A 472 14.01 9.65 12.67
N LEU A 473 14.02 10.57 13.62
CA LEU A 473 14.01 12.04 13.43
C LEU A 473 12.70 12.57 12.79
N MET A 474 11.59 11.87 12.99
CA MET A 474 10.29 12.36 12.53
C MET A 474 9.81 13.55 13.36
N THR A 475 9.03 14.44 12.74
CA THR A 475 8.24 15.40 13.51
C THR A 475 7.15 14.66 14.31
N GLU A 476 6.74 15.19 15.46
CA GLU A 476 5.71 14.55 16.29
C GLU A 476 4.39 14.34 15.52
N ALA A 477 4.01 15.29 14.66
CA ALA A 477 2.80 15.19 13.87
C ALA A 477 2.85 14.02 12.87
N VAL A 478 3.97 13.86 12.16
CA VAL A 478 4.19 12.75 11.22
C VAL A 478 4.25 11.42 11.97
N ALA A 479 5.01 11.35 13.07
CA ALA A 479 5.11 10.14 13.88
C ALA A 479 3.74 9.69 14.41
N ARG A 480 2.90 10.62 14.88
CA ARG A 480 1.54 10.32 15.37
C ARG A 480 0.62 9.83 14.26
N SER A 481 0.70 10.42 13.07
CA SER A 481 -0.04 9.95 11.89
C SER A 481 0.36 8.53 11.50
N GLU A 482 1.67 8.24 11.44
CA GLU A 482 2.21 6.91 11.14
C GLU A 482 1.77 5.87 12.18
N VAL A 483 1.93 6.17 13.47
CA VAL A 483 1.51 5.26 14.56
C VAL A 483 0.00 4.98 14.50
N THR A 484 -0.83 6.01 14.24
CA THR A 484 -2.28 5.82 14.08
C THR A 484 -2.60 4.91 12.89
N ARG A 485 -1.86 5.05 11.79
CA ARG A 485 -1.99 4.16 10.62
C ARG A 485 -1.62 2.71 10.96
N TYR A 486 -0.53 2.48 11.71
CA TYR A 486 -0.13 1.14 12.13
C TYR A 486 -1.19 0.48 13.00
N CYS A 487 -1.76 1.21 13.95
CA CYS A 487 -2.85 0.70 14.79
C CYS A 487 -4.07 0.22 14.00
N GLY A 488 -4.36 0.83 12.84
CA GLY A 488 -5.47 0.43 11.96
C GLY A 488 -5.13 -0.67 10.95
N TRP A 489 -3.85 -0.99 10.76
CA TRP A 489 -3.44 -1.94 9.72
C TRP A 489 -2.29 -2.86 10.20
N PRO A 490 -2.61 -3.86 11.04
CA PRO A 490 -1.61 -4.76 11.60
C PRO A 490 -0.82 -5.48 10.51
N THR A 491 0.48 -5.67 10.74
CA THR A 491 1.48 -6.29 9.88
C THR A 491 1.94 -5.48 8.67
N GLN A 492 1.17 -4.46 8.23
CA GLN A 492 1.53 -3.68 7.05
C GLN A 492 2.82 -2.87 7.24
N ALA A 493 2.97 -2.19 8.38
CA ALA A 493 4.16 -1.40 8.65
C ALA A 493 5.46 -2.25 8.70
N SER A 494 5.33 -3.51 9.09
CA SER A 494 6.43 -4.49 9.11
C SER A 494 6.80 -5.03 7.73
N SER A 495 5.95 -4.90 6.72
CA SER A 495 6.06 -5.58 5.42
C SER A 495 7.29 -5.17 4.61
N TYR A 496 7.68 -3.92 4.65
CA TYR A 496 8.75 -3.31 3.85
C TYR A 496 10.10 -4.02 3.98
N LEU A 497 10.70 -3.95 5.16
CA LEU A 497 12.05 -4.50 5.36
C LEU A 497 12.03 -6.02 5.37
N VAL A 498 11.00 -6.65 5.93
CA VAL A 498 10.87 -8.12 5.93
C VAL A 498 10.84 -8.64 4.50
N GLY A 499 9.96 -8.07 3.66
CA GLY A 499 9.87 -8.45 2.26
C GLY A 499 11.17 -8.23 1.49
N ALA A 500 11.86 -7.10 1.73
CA ALA A 500 13.16 -6.82 1.12
C ALA A 500 14.23 -7.84 1.50
N LEU A 501 14.30 -8.24 2.76
CA LEU A 501 15.25 -9.26 3.23
C LEU A 501 14.94 -10.64 2.64
N GLU A 502 13.67 -11.01 2.51
CA GLU A 502 13.28 -12.26 1.86
C GLU A 502 13.63 -12.27 0.37
N ILE A 503 13.35 -11.17 -0.35
CA ILE A 503 13.71 -11.05 -1.78
C ILE A 503 15.24 -11.07 -1.95
N GLN A 504 15.99 -10.43 -1.07
CA GLN A 504 17.45 -10.49 -1.07
C GLN A 504 17.95 -11.92 -0.86
N ALA A 505 17.36 -12.66 0.08
CA ALA A 505 17.72 -14.08 0.29
C ALA A 505 17.41 -14.94 -0.95
N LEU A 506 16.31 -14.69 -1.65
CA LEU A 506 15.99 -15.34 -2.93
C LEU A 506 17.04 -15.04 -4.01
N ARG A 507 17.47 -13.77 -4.12
CA ARG A 507 18.54 -13.35 -5.03
C ARG A 507 19.84 -14.09 -4.74
N ASP A 508 20.25 -14.11 -3.50
CA ASP A 508 21.52 -14.71 -3.09
C ASP A 508 21.51 -16.22 -3.34
N ARG A 509 20.37 -16.87 -3.12
CA ARG A 509 20.18 -18.27 -3.47
C ARG A 509 20.24 -18.49 -4.99
N TRP A 510 19.56 -17.66 -5.79
CA TRP A 510 19.55 -17.72 -7.25
C TRP A 510 20.98 -17.66 -7.84
N LEU A 511 21.78 -16.70 -7.35
CA LEU A 511 23.15 -16.51 -7.78
C LEU A 511 24.06 -17.66 -7.30
N THR A 512 23.91 -18.13 -6.08
CA THR A 512 24.69 -19.25 -5.51
C THR A 512 24.41 -20.55 -6.24
N GLU A 513 23.15 -20.85 -6.60
CA GLU A 513 22.77 -22.01 -7.40
C GLU A 513 23.07 -21.85 -8.90
N GLN A 514 23.67 -20.73 -9.32
CA GLN A 514 24.04 -20.41 -10.71
C GLN A 514 22.86 -20.51 -11.70
N ARG A 515 21.66 -20.09 -11.28
CA ARG A 515 20.45 -20.13 -12.12
C ARG A 515 20.41 -19.02 -13.17
N GLY A 516 21.22 -17.96 -13.01
CA GLY A 516 21.33 -16.83 -13.91
C GLY A 516 22.04 -15.64 -13.26
N ASP A 517 22.01 -14.51 -13.93
CA ASP A 517 22.51 -13.22 -13.45
C ASP A 517 21.42 -12.41 -12.71
N LEU A 518 21.77 -11.20 -12.25
CA LEU A 518 20.83 -10.30 -11.56
C LEU A 518 19.61 -9.97 -12.43
N ARG A 519 19.82 -9.69 -13.71
CA ARG A 519 18.73 -9.36 -14.63
C ARG A 519 17.73 -10.50 -14.75
N SER A 520 18.21 -11.71 -14.97
CA SER A 520 17.35 -12.89 -15.08
C SER A 520 16.61 -13.20 -13.80
N PHE A 521 17.22 -12.92 -12.63
CA PHE A 521 16.55 -13.00 -11.34
C PHE A 521 15.41 -11.97 -11.24
N HIS A 522 15.71 -10.70 -11.51
CA HIS A 522 14.72 -9.61 -11.40
C HIS A 522 13.54 -9.85 -12.34
N ASP A 523 13.80 -10.19 -13.60
CA ASP A 523 12.75 -10.47 -14.58
C ASP A 523 11.87 -11.67 -14.16
N ALA A 524 12.48 -12.72 -13.60
CA ALA A 524 11.75 -13.91 -13.13
C ALA A 524 10.90 -13.61 -11.88
N VAL A 525 11.39 -12.79 -10.96
CA VAL A 525 10.63 -12.38 -9.77
C VAL A 525 9.48 -11.46 -10.15
N ALA A 526 9.74 -10.44 -10.98
CA ALA A 526 8.73 -9.45 -11.39
C ALA A 526 7.61 -10.03 -12.28
N ALA A 527 7.86 -11.17 -12.95
CA ALA A 527 6.80 -11.89 -13.67
C ALA A 527 5.67 -12.42 -12.77
N ASN A 528 5.87 -12.37 -11.45
CA ASN A 528 4.93 -12.85 -10.44
C ASN A 528 4.44 -11.69 -9.57
N PRO A 529 3.30 -11.07 -9.91
CA PRO A 529 2.84 -9.88 -9.25
C PRO A 529 2.46 -10.13 -7.78
N GLY A 530 3.17 -9.48 -6.85
CA GLY A 530 2.74 -9.34 -5.46
C GLY A 530 2.48 -10.62 -4.66
N LEU A 531 3.03 -11.77 -5.06
CA LEU A 531 2.85 -13.04 -4.34
C LEU A 531 3.62 -13.05 -3.02
N PRO A 532 3.13 -13.72 -1.97
CA PRO A 532 3.96 -14.08 -0.82
C PRO A 532 5.28 -14.72 -1.27
N THR A 533 6.39 -14.29 -0.68
CA THR A 533 7.75 -14.71 -1.09
C THR A 533 7.97 -16.22 -1.02
N ALA A 534 7.27 -16.92 -0.12
CA ALA A 534 7.24 -18.39 -0.08
C ALA A 534 6.69 -19.00 -1.37
N LEU A 535 5.68 -18.39 -2.00
CA LEU A 535 5.13 -18.83 -3.28
C LEU A 535 6.05 -18.49 -4.45
N VAL A 536 6.69 -17.31 -4.42
CA VAL A 536 7.75 -16.96 -5.38
C VAL A 536 8.90 -17.96 -5.29
N THR A 537 9.34 -18.31 -4.09
CA THR A 537 10.36 -19.34 -3.85
C THR A 537 9.98 -20.66 -4.53
N LYS A 538 8.73 -21.09 -4.35
CA LYS A 538 8.23 -22.32 -4.96
C LYS A 538 8.29 -22.28 -6.48
N LEU A 539 7.92 -21.15 -7.10
CA LEU A 539 7.97 -20.97 -8.55
C LEU A 539 9.38 -20.92 -9.11
N LEU A 540 10.32 -20.31 -8.40
CA LEU A 540 11.69 -20.11 -8.90
C LEU A 540 12.59 -21.33 -8.67
N PHE A 541 12.33 -22.16 -7.66
CA PHE A 541 13.27 -23.18 -7.21
C PHE A 541 12.73 -24.62 -7.26
N THR A 542 11.48 -24.84 -7.73
CA THR A 542 10.95 -26.18 -8.05
C THR A 542 11.11 -26.47 -9.51
#